data_f84a97b68e08d2ac2a9671a795daa294
#
_entry.id   f84a97b68e08d2ac2a9671a795daa294
#
_cell.length_a   1.000
_cell.length_b   1.000
_cell.length_c   1.000
_cell.angle_alpha   90.00
_cell.angle_beta   90.00
_cell.angle_gamma   90.00
#
_symmetry.space_group_name_H-M   'P 1'
#
loop_
_entity.id
_entity.type
_entity.pdbx_description
1 polymer ?
#
loop_
_entity_poly.entity_id
_entity_poly.type
_entity_poly.pdbx_seq_one_letter_code
_entity_poly.pdbx_strand_id
1 'polypeptide(L)'
;MKRSFLAVILACAVSVAGAAESYKIAVVPKGTTHEFWKAINAGAMKAAQELKAEGVNVQVIWKGPLREDDREQQVQVVENFVAQRVSGIVLAPLDRKALVGPVEAAVRGKVPVIVIDSGVESKAPASFIATDNLEGGRIAARELGKMLGGKGNVILLRYAVGSASTEQREEGFLEVMKKDFPGITLISTDQHAGATRDTAKRVSENLLNRFRGKVNGVFCCNESSGAGMLLALRDAGLAGGKVKFVAFDSGETLNSGLKAGDVQGLVVQNPMRMGYLGVKSMVDLLRGKKLEARVDTGVGFVTKANFDSPEMAEIVNPPLDKYLK
;
A
#
# COMPACT_ATOMS: atom_id res chain seq x y z
N MET A 1 -3.33 -77.73 -40.05
CA MET A 1 -2.83 -77.15 -38.80
C MET A 1 -2.55 -75.65 -39.03
N LYS A 2 -3.50 -74.77 -38.67
CA LYS A 2 -3.34 -73.32 -38.78
C LYS A 2 -2.95 -72.71 -37.39
N ARG A 3 -1.75 -72.17 -37.31
CA ARG A 3 -1.26 -71.46 -36.06
C ARG A 3 -1.64 -69.98 -36.19
N SER A 4 -2.59 -69.56 -35.35
CA SER A 4 -2.92 -68.13 -35.16
C SER A 4 -1.93 -67.50 -34.20
N PHE A 5 -1.20 -66.50 -34.68
CA PHE A 5 -0.36 -65.65 -33.85
C PHE A 5 -1.22 -64.52 -33.27
N LEU A 6 -1.39 -64.49 -31.98
CA LEU A 6 -2.04 -63.41 -31.24
C LEU A 6 -0.98 -62.36 -30.88
N ALA A 7 -1.01 -61.23 -31.56
CA ALA A 7 -0.14 -60.08 -31.26
C ALA A 7 -0.76 -59.28 -30.10
N VAL A 8 -0.10 -59.32 -28.93
CA VAL A 8 -0.45 -58.46 -27.77
C VAL A 8 0.21 -57.09 -27.97
N ILE A 9 -0.60 -56.09 -28.30
CA ILE A 9 -0.14 -54.68 -28.33
C ILE A 9 -0.14 -54.15 -26.90
N LEU A 10 1.06 -53.99 -26.31
CA LEU A 10 1.27 -53.37 -25.00
C LEU A 10 1.23 -51.84 -25.22
N ALA A 11 0.10 -51.17 -24.90
CA ALA A 11 -0.03 -49.76 -24.91
C ALA A 11 0.70 -49.15 -23.69
N CYS A 12 1.92 -48.68 -23.90
CA CYS A 12 2.63 -47.84 -22.92
C CYS A 12 1.93 -46.50 -22.79
N ALA A 13 1.11 -46.30 -21.75
CA ALA A 13 0.64 -45.01 -21.33
C ALA A 13 1.82 -44.19 -20.82
N VAL A 14 2.39 -43.34 -21.66
CA VAL A 14 3.38 -42.35 -21.24
C VAL A 14 2.63 -41.28 -20.43
N SER A 15 2.68 -41.39 -19.12
CA SER A 15 2.28 -40.31 -18.20
C SER A 15 3.25 -39.15 -18.43
N VAL A 16 2.86 -38.16 -19.21
CA VAL A 16 3.58 -36.88 -19.23
C VAL A 16 3.32 -36.21 -17.88
N ALA A 17 4.21 -36.45 -16.94
CA ALA A 17 4.28 -35.65 -15.73
C ALA A 17 4.61 -34.22 -16.20
N GLY A 18 3.60 -33.36 -16.33
CA GLY A 18 3.79 -31.95 -16.64
C GLY A 18 4.77 -31.36 -15.62
N ALA A 19 5.84 -30.74 -16.10
CA ALA A 19 6.77 -30.01 -15.21
C ALA A 19 5.93 -29.03 -14.36
N ALA A 20 6.09 -29.10 -13.03
CA ALA A 20 5.36 -28.20 -12.13
C ALA A 20 5.66 -26.75 -12.54
N GLU A 21 4.61 -25.95 -12.77
CA GLU A 21 4.78 -24.53 -13.09
C GLU A 21 5.58 -23.86 -12.00
N SER A 22 6.63 -23.11 -12.38
CA SER A 22 7.50 -22.43 -11.42
C SER A 22 7.79 -21.01 -11.88
N TYR A 23 7.55 -20.04 -11.00
CA TYR A 23 7.72 -18.62 -11.28
C TYR A 23 8.56 -17.94 -10.19
N LYS A 24 9.44 -17.03 -10.62
CA LYS A 24 10.16 -16.09 -9.74
C LYS A 24 9.50 -14.73 -9.85
N ILE A 25 8.79 -14.30 -8.82
CA ILE A 25 8.07 -13.01 -8.81
C ILE A 25 8.77 -12.07 -7.83
N ALA A 26 9.31 -10.97 -8.35
CA ALA A 26 9.84 -9.90 -7.52
C ALA A 26 8.71 -9.03 -6.99
N VAL A 27 8.67 -8.80 -5.68
CA VAL A 27 7.74 -7.86 -5.04
C VAL A 27 8.55 -6.72 -4.45
N VAL A 28 8.37 -5.52 -5.03
CA VAL A 28 9.21 -4.34 -4.76
C VAL A 28 8.38 -3.26 -4.08
N PRO A 29 8.52 -3.07 -2.75
CA PRO A 29 7.85 -2.00 -2.00
C PRO A 29 8.54 -0.65 -2.18
N LYS A 30 7.92 0.44 -1.70
CA LYS A 30 8.59 1.75 -1.57
C LYS A 30 9.68 1.73 -0.50
N GLY A 31 9.47 0.94 0.56
CA GLY A 31 10.42 0.75 1.66
C GLY A 31 10.19 -0.58 2.36
N THR A 32 11.12 -1.01 3.21
CA THR A 32 11.04 -2.32 3.87
C THR A 32 10.83 -2.24 5.39
N THR A 33 10.81 -1.04 5.96
CA THR A 33 10.82 -0.85 7.43
C THR A 33 9.43 -0.66 8.04
N HIS A 34 8.47 -0.06 7.33
CA HIS A 34 7.15 0.24 7.86
C HIS A 34 6.23 -0.98 7.89
N GLU A 35 5.32 -1.03 8.86
CA GLU A 35 4.38 -2.15 9.05
C GLU A 35 3.46 -2.35 7.85
N PHE A 36 3.07 -1.26 7.19
CA PHE A 36 2.30 -1.29 5.95
C PHE A 36 2.93 -2.21 4.90
N TRP A 37 4.24 -2.11 4.69
CA TRP A 37 4.95 -2.94 3.71
C TRP A 37 5.07 -4.39 4.16
N LYS A 38 5.19 -4.65 5.46
CA LYS A 38 5.16 -6.02 5.99
C LYS A 38 3.82 -6.69 5.69
N ALA A 39 2.71 -5.97 5.78
CA ALA A 39 1.39 -6.49 5.43
C ALA A 39 1.27 -6.83 3.92
N ILE A 40 1.83 -6.02 3.03
CA ILE A 40 1.93 -6.35 1.59
C ILE A 40 2.75 -7.63 1.38
N ASN A 41 3.90 -7.76 2.06
CA ASN A 41 4.73 -8.97 1.98
C ASN A 41 3.96 -10.21 2.47
N ALA A 42 3.27 -10.11 3.61
CA ALA A 42 2.44 -11.20 4.13
C ALA A 42 1.37 -11.63 3.12
N GLY A 43 0.73 -10.67 2.44
CA GLY A 43 -0.23 -10.96 1.37
C GLY A 43 0.40 -11.69 0.19
N ALA A 44 1.58 -11.26 -0.25
CA ALA A 44 2.33 -11.93 -1.33
C ALA A 44 2.72 -13.36 -0.95
N MET A 45 3.18 -13.57 0.29
CA MET A 45 3.53 -14.90 0.79
C MET A 45 2.31 -15.81 0.96
N LYS A 46 1.15 -15.26 1.40
CA LYS A 46 -0.12 -15.97 1.42
C LYS A 46 -0.49 -16.47 0.02
N ALA A 47 -0.42 -15.62 -1.00
CA ALA A 47 -0.70 -16.00 -2.37
C ALA A 47 0.22 -17.12 -2.86
N ALA A 48 1.52 -17.05 -2.56
CA ALA A 48 2.48 -18.08 -2.92
C ALA A 48 2.18 -19.43 -2.23
N GLN A 49 1.78 -19.42 -0.95
CA GLN A 49 1.39 -20.64 -0.23
C GLN A 49 0.14 -21.29 -0.82
N GLU A 50 -0.88 -20.52 -1.17
CA GLU A 50 -2.11 -21.02 -1.79
C GLU A 50 -1.83 -21.59 -3.19
N LEU A 51 -1.04 -20.86 -4.01
CA LEU A 51 -0.64 -21.34 -5.34
C LEU A 51 0.16 -22.63 -5.28
N LYS A 52 1.01 -22.79 -4.26
CA LYS A 52 1.74 -24.04 -4.04
C LYS A 52 0.81 -25.23 -3.75
N ALA A 53 -0.27 -25.00 -3.01
CA ALA A 53 -1.30 -26.03 -2.78
C ALA A 53 -2.07 -26.37 -4.07
N GLU A 54 -2.14 -25.43 -5.02
CA GLU A 54 -2.69 -25.61 -6.38
C GLU A 54 -1.67 -26.26 -7.37
N GLY A 55 -0.48 -26.64 -6.91
CA GLY A 55 0.58 -27.25 -7.74
C GLY A 55 1.46 -26.22 -8.48
N VAL A 56 1.38 -24.93 -8.15
CA VAL A 56 2.16 -23.87 -8.78
C VAL A 56 3.22 -23.37 -7.81
N ASN A 57 4.49 -23.54 -8.15
CA ASN A 57 5.59 -23.09 -7.32
C ASN A 57 5.91 -21.61 -7.60
N VAL A 58 5.64 -20.72 -6.65
CA VAL A 58 5.97 -19.31 -6.74
C VAL A 58 7.03 -18.94 -5.73
N GLN A 59 8.21 -18.57 -6.22
CA GLN A 59 9.25 -17.95 -5.40
C GLN A 59 9.00 -16.45 -5.36
N VAL A 60 8.49 -15.93 -4.23
CA VAL A 60 8.40 -14.49 -3.97
C VAL A 60 9.77 -13.98 -3.56
N ILE A 61 10.27 -12.96 -4.26
CA ILE A 61 11.53 -12.27 -3.94
C ILE A 61 11.14 -10.87 -3.44
N TRP A 62 11.13 -10.71 -2.11
CA TRP A 62 10.86 -9.43 -1.46
C TRP A 62 12.14 -8.60 -1.38
N LYS A 63 12.20 -7.50 -2.11
CA LYS A 63 13.35 -6.58 -2.08
C LYS A 63 12.94 -5.19 -2.53
N GLY A 64 13.30 -4.19 -1.75
CA GLY A 64 13.12 -2.77 -2.04
C GLY A 64 14.13 -1.93 -1.29
N PRO A 65 14.01 -0.60 -1.37
CA PRO A 65 14.80 0.31 -0.55
C PRO A 65 14.56 0.06 0.94
N LEU A 66 15.54 0.39 1.76
CA LEU A 66 15.36 0.39 3.20
C LEU A 66 14.40 1.51 3.63
N ARG A 67 14.51 2.67 2.97
CA ARG A 67 13.74 3.89 3.26
C ARG A 67 12.95 4.34 2.03
N GLU A 68 11.79 4.95 2.27
CA GLU A 68 10.89 5.43 1.21
C GLU A 68 11.32 6.74 0.54
N ASP A 69 12.52 7.23 0.78
CA ASP A 69 13.13 8.39 0.12
C ASP A 69 14.29 8.02 -0.82
N ASP A 70 14.62 6.74 -0.93
CA ASP A 70 15.71 6.27 -1.78
C ASP A 70 15.18 5.81 -3.16
N ARG A 71 14.89 6.82 -4.01
CA ARG A 71 14.40 6.60 -5.39
C ARG A 71 15.42 5.85 -6.25
N GLU A 72 16.68 6.19 -6.12
CA GLU A 72 17.74 5.59 -6.92
C GLU A 72 17.89 4.11 -6.60
N GLN A 73 17.83 3.74 -5.32
CA GLN A 73 17.86 2.35 -4.91
C GLN A 73 16.67 1.57 -5.46
N GLN A 74 15.45 2.15 -5.49
CA GLN A 74 14.30 1.46 -6.06
C GLN A 74 14.45 1.24 -7.57
N VAL A 75 14.96 2.23 -8.29
CA VAL A 75 15.28 2.11 -9.73
C VAL A 75 16.27 0.97 -9.96
N GLN A 76 17.38 0.94 -9.23
CA GLN A 76 18.39 -0.12 -9.33
C GLN A 76 17.83 -1.50 -9.00
N VAL A 77 16.95 -1.61 -8.00
CA VAL A 77 16.30 -2.87 -7.64
C VAL A 77 15.45 -3.39 -8.81
N VAL A 78 14.67 -2.53 -9.46
CA VAL A 78 13.84 -2.91 -10.63
C VAL A 78 14.74 -3.34 -11.78
N GLU A 79 15.76 -2.55 -12.13
CA GLU A 79 16.70 -2.86 -13.21
C GLU A 79 17.45 -4.18 -12.98
N ASN A 80 17.87 -4.45 -11.73
CA ASN A 80 18.51 -5.71 -11.37
C ASN A 80 17.56 -6.91 -11.58
N PHE A 81 16.28 -6.79 -11.26
CA PHE A 81 15.31 -7.86 -11.51
C PHE A 81 15.05 -8.08 -13.01
N VAL A 82 15.06 -7.01 -13.80
CA VAL A 82 14.99 -7.11 -15.27
C VAL A 82 16.21 -7.86 -15.81
N ALA A 83 17.41 -7.52 -15.34
CA ALA A 83 18.65 -8.21 -15.74
C ALA A 83 18.67 -9.70 -15.34
N GLN A 84 18.10 -10.04 -14.18
CA GLN A 84 17.93 -11.42 -13.70
C GLN A 84 16.84 -12.20 -14.43
N ARG A 85 16.05 -11.54 -15.30
CA ARG A 85 14.94 -12.14 -16.03
C ARG A 85 13.95 -12.87 -15.11
N VAL A 86 13.54 -12.21 -14.01
CA VAL A 86 12.47 -12.74 -13.17
C VAL A 86 11.19 -12.93 -13.99
N SER A 87 10.30 -13.82 -13.58
CA SER A 87 9.06 -14.11 -14.31
C SER A 87 8.11 -12.89 -14.36
N GLY A 88 8.15 -12.03 -13.35
CA GLY A 88 7.38 -10.78 -13.31
C GLY A 88 7.72 -9.93 -12.09
N ILE A 89 7.32 -8.67 -12.14
CA ILE A 89 7.56 -7.68 -11.07
C ILE A 89 6.22 -7.13 -10.58
N VAL A 90 5.98 -7.22 -9.27
CA VAL A 90 4.89 -6.54 -8.55
C VAL A 90 5.53 -5.34 -7.86
N LEU A 91 5.21 -4.13 -8.30
CA LEU A 91 5.90 -2.90 -7.93
C LEU A 91 4.96 -1.91 -7.25
N ALA A 92 5.35 -1.40 -6.09
CA ALA A 92 4.80 -0.17 -5.51
C ALA A 92 5.74 1.00 -5.82
N PRO A 93 5.48 1.84 -6.83
CA PRO A 93 6.39 2.92 -7.20
C PRO A 93 6.52 3.96 -6.09
N LEU A 94 7.73 4.24 -5.66
CA LEU A 94 8.03 5.29 -4.70
C LEU A 94 7.76 6.68 -5.30
N ASP A 95 8.14 6.85 -6.56
CA ASP A 95 7.93 8.07 -7.32
C ASP A 95 7.30 7.74 -8.69
N ARG A 96 6.21 8.43 -9.03
CA ARG A 96 5.43 8.16 -10.25
C ARG A 96 6.19 8.43 -11.54
N LYS A 97 7.19 9.33 -11.52
CA LYS A 97 7.99 9.72 -12.70
C LYS A 97 9.30 8.95 -12.77
N ALA A 98 10.02 8.83 -11.66
CA ALA A 98 11.32 8.18 -11.63
C ALA A 98 11.26 6.70 -12.06
N LEU A 99 10.13 6.02 -11.79
CA LEU A 99 9.95 4.60 -12.13
C LEU A 99 9.40 4.37 -13.56
N VAL A 100 9.11 5.41 -14.35
CA VAL A 100 8.61 5.25 -15.75
C VAL A 100 9.61 4.48 -16.60
N GLY A 101 10.86 4.97 -16.68
CA GLY A 101 11.92 4.35 -17.47
C GLY A 101 12.16 2.87 -17.13
N PRO A 102 12.43 2.55 -15.85
CA PRO A 102 12.61 1.16 -15.41
C PRO A 102 11.41 0.24 -15.70
N VAL A 103 10.17 0.70 -15.48
CA VAL A 103 8.96 -0.07 -15.77
C VAL A 103 8.81 -0.35 -17.26
N GLU A 104 9.01 0.66 -18.12
CA GLU A 104 8.94 0.48 -19.57
C GLU A 104 10.07 -0.40 -20.10
N ALA A 105 11.28 -0.29 -19.52
CA ALA A 105 12.39 -1.18 -19.86
C ALA A 105 12.09 -2.63 -19.47
N ALA A 106 11.48 -2.88 -18.32
CA ALA A 106 11.05 -4.22 -17.89
C ALA A 106 10.09 -4.85 -18.91
N VAL A 107 9.04 -4.11 -19.28
CA VAL A 107 8.02 -4.62 -20.22
C VAL A 107 8.61 -4.84 -21.61
N ARG A 108 9.45 -3.93 -22.12
CA ARG A 108 10.20 -4.15 -23.38
C ARG A 108 11.11 -5.37 -23.32
N GLY A 109 11.71 -5.62 -22.15
CA GLY A 109 12.52 -6.81 -21.86
C GLY A 109 11.73 -8.10 -21.64
N LYS A 110 10.39 -8.07 -21.85
CA LYS A 110 9.46 -9.20 -21.64
C LYS A 110 9.35 -9.65 -20.17
N VAL A 111 9.65 -8.77 -19.23
CA VAL A 111 9.36 -8.94 -17.80
C VAL A 111 8.09 -8.12 -17.50
N PRO A 112 6.93 -8.77 -17.35
CA PRO A 112 5.67 -8.06 -17.09
C PRO A 112 5.70 -7.38 -15.72
N VAL A 113 4.99 -6.24 -15.63
CA VAL A 113 4.88 -5.45 -14.41
C VAL A 113 3.41 -5.30 -14.02
N ILE A 114 3.09 -5.58 -12.77
CA ILE A 114 1.86 -5.18 -12.10
C ILE A 114 2.20 -4.11 -11.08
N VAL A 115 1.49 -2.99 -11.13
CA VAL A 115 1.67 -1.90 -10.18
C VAL A 115 0.68 -2.09 -9.02
N ILE A 116 1.14 -1.88 -7.79
CA ILE A 116 0.31 -1.92 -6.58
C ILE A 116 0.47 -0.61 -5.78
N ASP A 117 -0.48 -0.32 -4.87
CA ASP A 117 -0.45 0.79 -3.92
C ASP A 117 -0.42 2.19 -4.55
N SER A 118 0.58 2.50 -5.34
CA SER A 118 0.85 3.84 -5.88
C SER A 118 1.06 3.80 -7.40
N GLY A 119 0.58 4.80 -8.12
CA GLY A 119 0.66 4.84 -9.58
C GLY A 119 2.05 5.19 -10.13
N VAL A 120 2.27 4.86 -11.39
CA VAL A 120 3.38 5.30 -12.24
C VAL A 120 2.83 5.97 -13.50
N GLU A 121 3.48 7.01 -14.00
CA GLU A 121 3.06 7.74 -15.21
C GLU A 121 3.40 6.98 -16.50
N SER A 122 2.97 5.71 -16.58
CA SER A 122 3.15 4.85 -17.74
C SER A 122 1.93 3.96 -17.96
N LYS A 123 1.67 3.62 -19.23
CA LYS A 123 0.63 2.66 -19.63
C LYS A 123 1.17 1.25 -19.83
N ALA A 124 2.46 1.03 -19.58
CA ALA A 124 3.12 -0.25 -19.80
C ALA A 124 2.73 -1.35 -18.79
N PRO A 125 2.40 -1.06 -17.50
CA PRO A 125 1.96 -2.09 -16.58
C PRO A 125 0.69 -2.81 -17.04
N ALA A 126 0.61 -4.11 -16.78
CA ALA A 126 -0.54 -4.95 -17.17
C ALA A 126 -1.78 -4.70 -16.29
N SER A 127 -1.59 -4.23 -15.05
CA SER A 127 -2.68 -3.92 -14.11
C SER A 127 -2.17 -2.96 -13.04
N PHE A 128 -3.11 -2.19 -12.45
CA PHE A 128 -2.88 -1.36 -11.26
C PHE A 128 -3.86 -1.76 -10.15
N ILE A 129 -3.34 -2.27 -9.04
CA ILE A 129 -4.10 -2.81 -7.91
C ILE A 129 -3.84 -1.93 -6.68
N ALA A 130 -4.81 -1.12 -6.28
CA ALA A 130 -4.63 -0.16 -5.19
C ALA A 130 -5.98 0.31 -4.65
N THR A 131 -5.97 0.94 -3.49
CA THR A 131 -7.07 1.71 -2.92
C THR A 131 -7.45 2.89 -3.83
N ASP A 132 -8.72 3.32 -3.79
CA ASP A 132 -9.11 4.64 -4.28
C ASP A 132 -8.59 5.71 -3.32
N ASN A 133 -7.38 6.21 -3.64
CA ASN A 133 -6.69 7.17 -2.79
C ASN A 133 -7.38 8.55 -2.75
N LEU A 134 -8.02 8.96 -3.84
CA LEU A 134 -8.77 10.21 -3.89
C LEU A 134 -9.98 10.15 -2.94
N GLU A 135 -10.73 9.05 -3.00
CA GLU A 135 -11.86 8.81 -2.09
C GLU A 135 -11.38 8.67 -0.63
N GLY A 136 -10.23 8.04 -0.39
CA GLY A 136 -9.62 7.98 0.94
C GLY A 136 -9.36 9.37 1.55
N GLY A 137 -8.85 10.30 0.74
CA GLY A 137 -8.69 11.71 1.14
C GLY A 137 -10.03 12.40 1.42
N ARG A 138 -11.04 12.14 0.58
CA ARG A 138 -12.40 12.66 0.77
C ARG A 138 -13.05 12.16 2.06
N ILE A 139 -12.88 10.87 2.37
CA ILE A 139 -13.34 10.28 3.65
C ILE A 139 -12.68 11.01 4.83
N ALA A 140 -11.35 11.16 4.81
CA ALA A 140 -10.63 11.89 5.87
C ALA A 140 -11.18 13.28 6.11
N ALA A 141 -11.45 14.03 5.03
CA ALA A 141 -11.98 15.38 5.11
C ALA A 141 -13.40 15.42 5.67
N ARG A 142 -14.29 14.54 5.18
CA ARG A 142 -15.67 14.47 5.68
C ARG A 142 -15.73 14.16 7.16
N GLU A 143 -14.95 13.18 7.60
CA GLU A 143 -14.96 12.77 9.01
C GLU A 143 -14.33 13.83 9.92
N LEU A 144 -13.18 14.41 9.54
CA LEU A 144 -12.57 15.50 10.30
C LEU A 144 -13.48 16.74 10.34
N GLY A 145 -14.09 17.09 9.22
CA GLY A 145 -15.02 18.23 9.13
C GLY A 145 -16.25 18.07 10.03
N LYS A 146 -16.83 16.86 10.08
CA LYS A 146 -17.93 16.53 11.01
C LYS A 146 -17.47 16.62 12.47
N MET A 147 -16.31 16.07 12.82
CA MET A 147 -15.74 16.12 14.19
C MET A 147 -15.52 17.55 14.69
N LEU A 148 -15.24 18.47 13.77
CA LEU A 148 -15.05 19.89 14.07
C LEU A 148 -16.35 20.73 14.01
N GLY A 149 -17.48 20.12 13.64
CA GLY A 149 -18.74 20.85 13.45
C GLY A 149 -18.66 21.88 12.32
N GLY A 150 -17.80 21.63 11.31
CA GLY A 150 -17.62 22.47 10.13
C GLY A 150 -16.87 23.78 10.38
N LYS A 151 -16.18 23.95 11.49
CA LYS A 151 -15.47 25.19 11.86
C LYS A 151 -14.10 24.88 12.51
N GLY A 152 -13.17 25.83 12.40
CA GLY A 152 -11.88 25.74 13.06
C GLY A 152 -10.70 25.74 12.09
N ASN A 153 -9.50 25.61 12.66
CA ASN A 153 -8.25 25.66 11.92
C ASN A 153 -7.66 24.26 11.76
N VAL A 154 -7.37 23.88 10.54
CA VAL A 154 -6.89 22.53 10.19
C VAL A 154 -5.52 22.61 9.52
N ILE A 155 -4.67 21.65 9.86
CA ILE A 155 -3.39 21.38 9.22
C ILE A 155 -3.56 20.12 8.35
N LEU A 156 -3.18 20.21 7.06
CA LEU A 156 -2.86 19.07 6.23
C LEU A 156 -1.34 18.89 6.24
N LEU A 157 -0.84 17.80 6.82
CA LEU A 157 0.56 17.42 6.71
C LEU A 157 0.72 16.47 5.53
N ARG A 158 1.39 16.95 4.47
CA ARG A 158 1.69 16.17 3.27
C ARG A 158 2.80 15.15 3.54
N TYR A 159 2.92 14.16 2.66
CA TYR A 159 3.99 13.17 2.79
C TYR A 159 5.28 13.54 2.06
N ALA A 160 5.35 13.28 0.77
CA ALA A 160 6.52 13.52 -0.08
C ALA A 160 6.09 13.75 -1.52
N VAL A 161 6.79 14.65 -2.21
CA VAL A 161 6.55 14.95 -3.62
C VAL A 161 6.85 13.73 -4.49
N GLY A 162 5.98 13.44 -5.46
CA GLY A 162 6.13 12.34 -6.42
C GLY A 162 5.42 11.04 -6.01
N SER A 163 4.94 10.93 -4.77
CA SER A 163 4.15 9.78 -4.33
C SER A 163 2.70 9.90 -4.78
N ALA A 164 2.33 9.23 -5.87
CA ALA A 164 1.01 9.37 -6.48
C ALA A 164 -0.15 9.07 -5.53
N SER A 165 -0.03 8.03 -4.68
CA SER A 165 -1.09 7.66 -3.74
C SER A 165 -1.36 8.77 -2.71
N THR A 166 -0.33 9.33 -2.11
CA THR A 166 -0.48 10.37 -1.08
C THR A 166 -0.92 11.71 -1.66
N GLU A 167 -0.43 12.08 -2.85
CA GLU A 167 -0.90 13.28 -3.55
C GLU A 167 -2.39 13.22 -3.86
N GLN A 168 -2.93 12.06 -4.26
CA GLN A 168 -4.36 11.87 -4.45
C GLN A 168 -5.16 11.98 -3.14
N ARG A 169 -4.64 11.45 -2.02
CA ARG A 169 -5.27 11.63 -0.68
C ARG A 169 -5.31 13.09 -0.27
N GLU A 170 -4.24 13.83 -0.52
CA GLU A 170 -4.14 15.27 -0.28
C GLU A 170 -5.14 16.06 -1.13
N GLU A 171 -5.24 15.71 -2.43
CA GLU A 171 -6.19 16.32 -3.36
C GLU A 171 -7.64 16.09 -2.92
N GLY A 172 -8.02 14.84 -2.63
CA GLY A 172 -9.37 14.50 -2.18
C GLY A 172 -9.73 15.19 -0.85
N PHE A 173 -8.77 15.33 0.07
CA PHE A 173 -8.96 16.06 1.31
C PHE A 173 -9.22 17.55 1.06
N LEU A 174 -8.41 18.20 0.24
CA LEU A 174 -8.54 19.62 -0.09
C LEU A 174 -9.83 19.92 -0.84
N GLU A 175 -10.24 19.04 -1.77
CA GLU A 175 -11.49 19.16 -2.53
C GLU A 175 -12.69 19.26 -1.59
N VAL A 176 -12.83 18.29 -0.67
CA VAL A 176 -13.96 18.23 0.25
C VAL A 176 -13.93 19.37 1.28
N MET A 177 -12.75 19.65 1.86
CA MET A 177 -12.62 20.77 2.81
C MET A 177 -13.07 22.10 2.19
N LYS A 178 -12.67 22.37 0.96
CA LYS A 178 -13.04 23.61 0.25
C LYS A 178 -14.53 23.65 -0.10
N LYS A 179 -15.10 22.51 -0.52
CA LYS A 179 -16.47 22.45 -1.03
C LYS A 179 -17.50 22.36 0.08
N ASP A 180 -17.28 21.42 1.03
CA ASP A 180 -18.30 21.00 1.97
C ASP A 180 -18.13 21.64 3.37
N PHE A 181 -16.93 22.17 3.67
CA PHE A 181 -16.61 22.77 4.98
C PHE A 181 -15.98 24.18 4.85
N PRO A 182 -16.64 25.17 4.20
CA PRO A 182 -16.09 26.50 3.97
C PRO A 182 -15.84 27.29 5.27
N GLY A 183 -16.38 26.87 6.41
CA GLY A 183 -16.10 27.44 7.73
C GLY A 183 -14.81 26.93 8.37
N ILE A 184 -14.14 25.94 7.76
CA ILE A 184 -12.82 25.45 8.19
C ILE A 184 -11.72 26.24 7.48
N THR A 185 -10.78 26.77 8.25
CA THR A 185 -9.59 27.45 7.70
C THR A 185 -8.42 26.45 7.65
N LEU A 186 -7.90 26.23 6.43
CA LEU A 186 -6.68 25.43 6.25
C LEU A 186 -5.46 26.32 6.53
N ILE A 187 -4.89 26.23 7.73
CA ILE A 187 -3.79 27.11 8.17
C ILE A 187 -2.40 26.65 7.70
N SER A 188 -2.28 25.40 7.27
CA SER A 188 -1.09 24.85 6.60
C SER A 188 -1.49 23.71 5.69
N THR A 189 -1.01 23.76 4.43
CA THR A 189 -1.27 22.72 3.41
C THR A 189 -0.05 22.46 2.53
N ASP A 190 1.10 23.03 2.85
CA ASP A 190 2.31 23.07 2.02
C ASP A 190 3.51 22.35 2.65
N GLN A 191 3.38 21.88 3.89
CA GLN A 191 4.48 21.24 4.61
C GLN A 191 4.50 19.73 4.37
N HIS A 192 5.69 19.19 4.08
CA HIS A 192 5.90 17.77 3.83
C HIS A 192 6.60 17.11 5.02
N ALA A 193 6.04 16.00 5.48
CA ALA A 193 6.56 15.22 6.61
C ALA A 193 7.92 14.57 6.33
N GLY A 194 8.18 14.26 5.05
CA GLY A 194 9.29 13.37 4.66
C GLY A 194 8.94 11.90 4.88
N ALA A 195 9.87 11.02 4.53
CA ALA A 195 9.62 9.59 4.40
C ALA A 195 9.74 8.79 5.72
N THR A 196 10.16 9.40 6.82
CA THR A 196 10.38 8.70 8.10
C THR A 196 9.53 9.27 9.22
N ARG A 197 9.25 8.45 10.24
CA ARG A 197 8.56 8.89 11.47
C ARG A 197 9.30 10.04 12.16
N ASP A 198 10.64 10.02 12.16
CA ASP A 198 11.46 11.06 12.81
C ASP A 198 11.40 12.39 12.06
N THR A 199 11.47 12.38 10.73
CA THR A 199 11.31 13.61 9.94
C THR A 199 9.89 14.15 10.10
N ALA A 200 8.89 13.30 10.10
CA ALA A 200 7.50 13.66 10.31
C ALA A 200 7.28 14.26 11.70
N LYS A 201 7.85 13.67 12.77
CA LYS A 201 7.77 14.23 14.14
C LYS A 201 8.33 15.63 14.19
N ARG A 202 9.55 15.84 13.68
CA ARG A 202 10.21 17.16 13.69
C ARG A 202 9.42 18.21 12.92
N VAL A 203 8.88 17.88 11.74
CA VAL A 203 8.05 18.82 10.97
C VAL A 203 6.76 19.12 11.72
N SER A 204 6.15 18.12 12.35
CA SER A 204 4.94 18.27 13.16
C SER A 204 5.16 19.17 14.37
N GLU A 205 6.25 19.00 15.09
CA GLU A 205 6.63 19.88 16.23
C GLU A 205 6.77 21.34 15.77
N ASN A 206 7.44 21.58 14.65
CA ASN A 206 7.57 22.92 14.08
C ASN A 206 6.21 23.53 13.72
N LEU A 207 5.31 22.75 13.09
CA LEU A 207 3.96 23.20 12.78
C LEU A 207 3.13 23.52 14.02
N LEU A 208 3.13 22.63 15.01
CA LEU A 208 2.39 22.83 16.25
C LEU A 208 2.91 24.04 17.05
N ASN A 209 4.22 24.29 17.02
CA ASN A 209 4.81 25.47 17.61
C ASN A 209 4.43 26.76 16.86
N ARG A 210 4.51 26.75 15.51
CA ARG A 210 4.14 27.89 14.65
C ARG A 210 2.69 28.31 14.85
N PHE A 211 1.79 27.34 15.00
CA PHE A 211 0.35 27.58 15.14
C PHE A 211 -0.16 27.32 16.56
N ARG A 212 0.71 27.52 17.59
CA ARG A 212 0.38 27.27 18.99
C ARG A 212 -0.95 27.89 19.40
N GLY A 213 -1.83 27.09 19.99
CA GLY A 213 -3.16 27.52 20.47
C GLY A 213 -4.19 27.78 19.37
N LYS A 214 -3.85 27.56 18.10
CA LYS A 214 -4.76 27.82 16.97
C LYS A 214 -5.24 26.56 16.27
N VAL A 215 -4.56 25.41 16.42
CA VAL A 215 -4.87 24.16 15.71
C VAL A 215 -6.08 23.48 16.36
N ASN A 216 -7.10 23.19 15.58
CA ASN A 216 -8.29 22.45 16.00
C ASN A 216 -8.31 21.02 15.41
N GLY A 217 -7.75 20.83 14.22
CA GLY A 217 -7.70 19.54 13.55
C GLY A 217 -6.44 19.33 12.72
N VAL A 218 -6.07 18.06 12.51
CA VAL A 218 -4.94 17.65 11.68
C VAL A 218 -5.34 16.44 10.84
N PHE A 219 -4.90 16.43 9.59
CA PHE A 219 -4.90 15.24 8.74
C PHE A 219 -3.47 14.92 8.28
N CYS A 220 -3.08 13.66 8.40
CA CYS A 220 -1.82 13.10 7.88
C CYS A 220 -2.14 11.97 6.89
N CYS A 221 -1.54 12.00 5.70
CA CYS A 221 -1.99 11.21 4.56
C CYS A 221 -1.33 9.82 4.42
N ASN A 222 -0.49 9.38 5.39
CA ASN A 222 0.09 8.03 5.44
C ASN A 222 0.59 7.67 6.85
N GLU A 223 0.97 6.40 7.03
CA GLU A 223 1.37 5.82 8.32
C GLU A 223 2.51 6.60 8.99
N SER A 224 3.62 6.85 8.29
CA SER A 224 4.80 7.49 8.89
C SER A 224 4.54 8.95 9.29
N SER A 225 3.81 9.72 8.46
CA SER A 225 3.40 11.08 8.80
C SER A 225 2.43 11.11 9.98
N GLY A 226 1.48 10.17 10.02
CA GLY A 226 0.53 10.02 11.13
C GLY A 226 1.20 9.67 12.45
N ALA A 227 2.11 8.68 12.43
CA ALA A 227 2.85 8.28 13.63
C ALA A 227 3.72 9.42 14.19
N GLY A 228 4.44 10.14 13.30
CA GLY A 228 5.24 11.31 13.71
C GLY A 228 4.39 12.43 14.30
N MET A 229 3.25 12.76 13.69
CA MET A 229 2.32 13.78 14.21
C MET A 229 1.71 13.37 15.56
N LEU A 230 1.34 12.10 15.73
CA LEU A 230 0.82 11.60 17.01
C LEU A 230 1.81 11.83 18.15
N LEU A 231 3.10 11.50 17.92
CA LEU A 231 4.14 11.74 18.91
C LEU A 231 4.27 13.23 19.24
N ALA A 232 4.30 14.10 18.22
CA ALA A 232 4.37 15.54 18.41
C ALA A 232 3.14 16.11 19.16
N LEU A 233 1.93 15.62 18.89
CA LEU A 233 0.71 16.00 19.62
C LEU A 233 0.78 15.58 21.10
N ARG A 234 1.29 14.39 21.40
CA ARG A 234 1.51 13.92 22.77
C ARG A 234 2.50 14.79 23.52
N ASP A 235 3.66 15.04 22.91
CA ASP A 235 4.73 15.87 23.50
C ASP A 235 4.26 17.32 23.76
N ALA A 236 3.42 17.86 22.88
CA ALA A 236 2.81 19.18 23.03
C ALA A 236 1.62 19.23 24.00
N GLY A 237 1.17 18.09 24.54
CA GLY A 237 -0.02 18.00 25.39
C GLY A 237 -1.34 18.30 24.66
N LEU A 238 -1.37 18.11 23.33
CA LEU A 238 -2.50 18.36 22.43
C LEU A 238 -3.24 17.08 21.99
N ALA A 239 -2.78 15.91 22.42
CA ALA A 239 -3.45 14.62 22.22
C ALA A 239 -4.71 14.49 23.10
N GLY A 240 -5.35 13.31 23.09
CA GLY A 240 -6.57 13.06 23.88
C GLY A 240 -7.79 13.82 23.35
N GLY A 241 -7.83 14.09 22.05
CA GLY A 241 -8.95 14.78 21.38
C GLY A 241 -9.01 16.29 21.55
N LYS A 242 -7.99 16.92 22.19
CA LYS A 242 -7.87 18.38 22.25
C LYS A 242 -7.70 18.97 20.86
N VAL A 243 -6.86 18.35 20.02
CA VAL A 243 -6.82 18.54 18.58
C VAL A 243 -7.43 17.29 17.95
N LYS A 244 -8.41 17.46 17.06
CA LYS A 244 -9.01 16.34 16.32
C LYS A 244 -8.01 15.84 15.29
N PHE A 245 -7.62 14.58 15.41
CA PHE A 245 -6.59 13.99 14.57
C PHE A 245 -7.13 12.81 13.78
N VAL A 246 -7.10 12.93 12.47
CA VAL A 246 -7.36 11.85 11.50
C VAL A 246 -6.06 11.51 10.80
N ALA A 247 -5.71 10.22 10.75
CA ALA A 247 -4.54 9.74 10.03
C ALA A 247 -4.94 8.73 8.95
N PHE A 248 -4.01 8.38 8.11
CA PHE A 248 -4.16 7.34 7.09
C PHE A 248 -3.29 6.14 7.48
N ASP A 249 -3.77 4.94 7.14
CA ASP A 249 -3.20 3.64 7.48
C ASP A 249 -3.38 3.23 8.95
N SER A 250 -3.07 1.98 9.21
CA SER A 250 -2.97 1.36 10.53
C SER A 250 -1.52 0.97 10.83
N GLY A 251 -1.23 0.71 12.09
CA GLY A 251 0.06 0.28 12.59
C GLY A 251 0.08 0.40 14.10
N GLU A 252 1.00 -0.24 14.79
CA GLU A 252 1.02 -0.33 16.26
C GLU A 252 0.86 1.05 16.93
N THR A 253 1.62 2.05 16.48
CA THR A 253 1.59 3.41 17.01
C THR A 253 0.22 4.07 16.81
N LEU A 254 -0.36 4.02 15.62
CA LEU A 254 -1.64 4.64 15.31
C LEU A 254 -2.80 3.89 15.95
N ASN A 255 -2.77 2.56 15.95
CA ASN A 255 -3.77 1.71 16.59
C ASN A 255 -3.83 1.95 18.11
N SER A 256 -2.66 2.03 18.78
CA SER A 256 -2.60 2.38 20.21
C SER A 256 -3.13 3.78 20.46
N GLY A 257 -2.80 4.74 19.59
CA GLY A 257 -3.31 6.11 19.66
C GLY A 257 -4.83 6.19 19.51
N LEU A 258 -5.42 5.41 18.59
CA LEU A 258 -6.86 5.32 18.42
C LEU A 258 -7.56 4.76 19.65
N LYS A 259 -7.04 3.66 20.21
CA LYS A 259 -7.56 3.04 21.43
C LYS A 259 -7.48 3.98 22.64
N ALA A 260 -6.40 4.75 22.76
CA ALA A 260 -6.21 5.75 23.79
C ALA A 260 -7.08 7.02 23.62
N GLY A 261 -7.63 7.25 22.41
CA GLY A 261 -8.39 8.46 22.09
C GLY A 261 -7.51 9.64 21.66
N ASP A 262 -6.25 9.42 21.39
CA ASP A 262 -5.31 10.43 20.87
C ASP A 262 -5.51 10.66 19.35
N VAL A 263 -5.92 9.62 18.64
CA VAL A 263 -6.37 9.63 17.25
C VAL A 263 -7.87 9.43 17.23
N GLN A 264 -8.63 10.23 16.48
CA GLN A 264 -10.08 10.12 16.41
C GLN A 264 -10.56 9.22 15.29
N GLY A 265 -9.72 8.99 14.27
CA GLY A 265 -10.03 8.07 13.20
C GLY A 265 -8.85 7.78 12.29
N LEU A 266 -8.89 6.61 11.69
CA LEU A 266 -7.94 6.15 10.70
C LEU A 266 -8.66 5.84 9.40
N VAL A 267 -8.23 6.43 8.29
CA VAL A 267 -8.60 5.94 6.97
C VAL A 267 -7.69 4.77 6.64
N VAL A 268 -8.25 3.60 6.40
CA VAL A 268 -7.50 2.37 6.21
C VAL A 268 -7.70 1.79 4.83
N GLN A 269 -6.66 1.17 4.32
CA GLN A 269 -6.63 0.40 3.09
C GLN A 269 -6.27 -1.06 3.41
N ASN A 270 -6.33 -1.95 2.42
CA ASN A 270 -6.01 -3.36 2.62
C ASN A 270 -4.66 -3.74 1.96
N PRO A 271 -3.52 -3.49 2.61
CA PRO A 271 -2.20 -3.78 2.06
C PRO A 271 -1.99 -5.29 1.85
N MET A 272 -2.50 -6.14 2.74
CA MET A 272 -2.39 -7.58 2.58
C MET A 272 -3.09 -8.06 1.30
N ARG A 273 -4.27 -7.50 0.99
CA ARG A 273 -4.98 -7.79 -0.27
C ARG A 273 -4.21 -7.31 -1.50
N MET A 274 -3.53 -6.16 -1.43
CA MET A 274 -2.69 -5.65 -2.54
C MET A 274 -1.56 -6.62 -2.89
N GLY A 275 -0.81 -7.07 -1.87
CA GLY A 275 0.28 -8.05 -2.07
C GLY A 275 -0.24 -9.39 -2.60
N TYR A 276 -1.34 -9.88 -2.02
CA TYR A 276 -2.00 -11.12 -2.43
C TYR A 276 -2.46 -11.06 -3.90
N LEU A 277 -3.23 -10.05 -4.25
CA LEU A 277 -3.73 -9.89 -5.62
C LEU A 277 -2.60 -9.61 -6.61
N GLY A 278 -1.56 -8.87 -6.20
CA GLY A 278 -0.39 -8.61 -7.03
C GLY A 278 0.26 -9.90 -7.51
N VAL A 279 0.49 -10.86 -6.60
CA VAL A 279 1.10 -12.17 -6.94
C VAL A 279 0.14 -13.07 -7.68
N LYS A 280 -1.13 -13.19 -7.26
CA LYS A 280 -2.14 -14.01 -7.97
C LYS A 280 -2.35 -13.52 -9.40
N SER A 281 -2.53 -12.21 -9.60
CA SER A 281 -2.70 -11.61 -10.92
C SER A 281 -1.45 -11.78 -11.79
N MET A 282 -0.24 -11.70 -11.21
CA MET A 282 0.98 -11.97 -11.97
C MET A 282 1.01 -13.41 -12.52
N VAL A 283 0.65 -14.40 -11.71
CA VAL A 283 0.55 -15.80 -12.18
C VAL A 283 -0.51 -15.95 -13.25
N ASP A 284 -1.68 -15.33 -13.07
CA ASP A 284 -2.75 -15.35 -14.09
C ASP A 284 -2.28 -14.74 -15.42
N LEU A 285 -1.54 -13.63 -15.36
CA LEU A 285 -0.95 -13.00 -16.54
C LEU A 285 0.06 -13.91 -17.24
N LEU A 286 0.95 -14.55 -16.47
CA LEU A 286 1.96 -15.48 -17.01
C LEU A 286 1.34 -16.74 -17.64
N ARG A 287 0.13 -17.11 -17.21
CA ARG A 287 -0.71 -18.16 -17.80
C ARG A 287 -1.53 -17.67 -19.02
N GLY A 288 -1.33 -16.43 -19.45
CA GLY A 288 -2.01 -15.85 -20.61
C GLY A 288 -3.43 -15.34 -20.35
N LYS A 289 -3.85 -15.22 -19.08
CA LYS A 289 -5.14 -14.61 -18.75
C LYS A 289 -5.11 -13.10 -18.94
N LYS A 290 -6.21 -12.54 -19.41
CA LYS A 290 -6.41 -11.09 -19.47
C LYS A 290 -6.72 -10.56 -18.08
N LEU A 291 -6.05 -9.49 -17.68
CA LEU A 291 -6.29 -8.81 -16.42
C LEU A 291 -7.18 -7.56 -16.58
N GLU A 292 -7.83 -7.18 -15.50
CA GLU A 292 -8.44 -5.85 -15.38
C GLU A 292 -7.33 -4.78 -15.28
N ALA A 293 -7.50 -3.67 -15.99
CA ALA A 293 -6.51 -2.60 -15.98
C ALA A 293 -6.40 -1.93 -14.59
N ARG A 294 -7.50 -1.88 -13.82
CA ARG A 294 -7.58 -1.31 -12.47
C ARG A 294 -8.38 -2.22 -11.57
N VAL A 295 -7.81 -2.55 -10.41
CA VAL A 295 -8.49 -3.28 -9.34
C VAL A 295 -8.47 -2.44 -8.07
N ASP A 296 -9.65 -2.13 -7.55
CA ASP A 296 -9.79 -1.44 -6.27
C ASP A 296 -9.71 -2.45 -5.11
N THR A 297 -8.89 -2.13 -4.13
CA THR A 297 -8.73 -2.96 -2.92
C THR A 297 -9.61 -2.52 -1.75
N GLY A 298 -10.36 -1.45 -1.93
CA GLY A 298 -11.24 -0.87 -0.93
C GLY A 298 -10.55 0.16 -0.03
N VAL A 299 -11.38 0.96 0.64
CA VAL A 299 -10.98 1.96 1.64
C VAL A 299 -12.05 1.98 2.74
N GLY A 300 -11.63 2.11 3.99
CA GLY A 300 -12.53 2.17 5.14
C GLY A 300 -12.15 3.27 6.12
N PHE A 301 -13.07 3.57 7.05
CA PHE A 301 -12.80 4.48 8.15
C PHE A 301 -12.97 3.78 9.49
N VAL A 302 -11.90 3.79 10.28
CA VAL A 302 -11.83 3.11 11.58
C VAL A 302 -11.85 4.15 12.69
N THR A 303 -12.70 3.91 13.66
CA THR A 303 -12.79 4.64 14.92
C THR A 303 -12.64 3.66 16.07
N LYS A 304 -12.53 4.17 17.30
CA LYS A 304 -12.54 3.30 18.49
C LYS A 304 -13.77 2.38 18.57
N ALA A 305 -14.91 2.83 18.03
CA ALA A 305 -16.18 2.09 18.10
C ALA A 305 -16.22 0.86 17.19
N ASN A 306 -15.55 0.89 16.03
CA ASN A 306 -15.58 -0.21 15.06
C ASN A 306 -14.21 -0.90 14.87
N PHE A 307 -13.20 -0.57 15.69
CA PHE A 307 -11.84 -1.11 15.59
C PHE A 307 -11.79 -2.63 15.63
N ASP A 308 -12.57 -3.23 16.52
CA ASP A 308 -12.61 -4.68 16.74
C ASP A 308 -13.74 -5.38 15.95
N SER A 309 -14.41 -4.67 15.01
CA SER A 309 -15.38 -5.31 14.12
C SER A 309 -14.71 -6.32 13.20
N PRO A 310 -15.38 -7.45 12.84
CA PRO A 310 -14.79 -8.47 11.96
C PRO A 310 -14.24 -7.93 10.65
N GLU A 311 -14.91 -6.91 10.08
CA GLU A 311 -14.50 -6.27 8.83
C GLU A 311 -13.20 -5.49 8.96
N MET A 312 -12.99 -4.78 10.09
CA MET A 312 -11.83 -3.92 10.30
C MET A 312 -10.66 -4.67 10.94
N ALA A 313 -10.94 -5.68 11.77
CA ALA A 313 -9.93 -6.40 12.54
C ALA A 313 -8.81 -6.97 11.66
N GLU A 314 -9.14 -7.59 10.52
CA GLU A 314 -8.13 -8.12 9.59
C GLU A 314 -7.31 -7.03 8.88
N ILE A 315 -7.88 -5.84 8.73
CA ILE A 315 -7.21 -4.69 8.08
C ILE A 315 -6.25 -4.02 9.06
N VAL A 316 -6.70 -3.79 10.31
CA VAL A 316 -5.91 -3.07 11.32
C VAL A 316 -4.91 -3.95 12.07
N ASN A 317 -5.15 -5.27 12.11
CA ASN A 317 -4.27 -6.27 12.74
C ASN A 317 -4.12 -7.50 11.82
N PRO A 318 -3.52 -7.36 10.64
CA PRO A 318 -3.33 -8.49 9.74
C PRO A 318 -2.44 -9.56 10.38
N PRO A 319 -2.69 -10.87 10.12
CA PRO A 319 -1.97 -11.97 10.74
C PRO A 319 -0.57 -12.14 10.12
N LEU A 320 0.33 -11.19 10.37
CA LEU A 320 1.66 -11.14 9.75
C LEU A 320 2.49 -12.38 10.09
N ASP A 321 2.53 -12.79 11.36
CA ASP A 321 3.34 -13.93 11.85
C ASP A 321 2.95 -15.27 11.21
N LYS A 322 1.74 -15.36 10.67
CA LYS A 322 1.30 -16.56 9.94
C LYS A 322 2.04 -16.74 8.62
N TYR A 323 2.51 -15.67 8.01
CA TYR A 323 3.06 -15.66 6.65
C TYR A 323 4.51 -15.20 6.58
N LEU A 324 4.95 -14.39 7.54
CA LEU A 324 6.33 -13.89 7.64
C LEU A 324 7.05 -14.65 8.75
N LYS A 325 7.89 -15.59 8.35
CA LYS A 325 8.77 -16.35 9.26
C LYS A 325 10.19 -15.86 9.12
#